data_e525aafa40e0fb44a2d64a94318c314a
#
_entry.id   e525aafa40e0fb44a2d64a94318c314a
#
_cell.length_a   1.000
_cell.length_b   1.000
_cell.length_c   1.000
_cell.angle_alpha   90.00
_cell.angle_beta   90.00
_cell.angle_gamma   90.00
#
_symmetry.space_group_name_H-M   'P 1'
#
loop_
_entity.id
_entity.type
_entity.pdbx_description
1 polymer ?
#
loop_
_entity_poly.entity_id
_entity_poly.type
_entity_poly.pdbx_seq_one_letter_code
_entity_poly.pdbx_strand_id
1 'polypeptide(L)'
;MDSYAVLQTGGYEEIELEVPSGNVRLVSGLTITANQETSFLIDWNLHKGLNDPVGQQGLFLRPALRVIDMTQFGTLTGTVAMPLVTAAGCANDLSLDIGNSVYIYSGVGVTPDDFDADAPEPVATTAVTQNQTGDYVYETLLSPGDYTVAFTCQAKNDMPDTSETISFVQPTNATIVDGQTTTISF
;
A
#
# COMPACT_ATOMS: atom_id res chain seq x y z
N MET A 1 28.14 3.42 4.49
CA MET A 1 27.16 2.97 5.49
C MET A 1 26.38 1.91 4.76
N ASP A 2 26.47 0.70 5.23
CA ASP A 2 25.75 -0.39 4.60
C ASP A 2 24.31 -0.31 5.07
N SER A 3 23.36 -0.40 4.14
CA SER A 3 21.94 -0.43 4.44
C SER A 3 21.52 -1.87 4.69
N TYR A 4 20.66 -2.09 5.66
CA TYR A 4 20.14 -3.43 5.97
C TYR A 4 18.67 -3.38 6.35
N ALA A 5 17.98 -4.48 6.12
CA ALA A 5 16.64 -4.74 6.62
C ALA A 5 16.71 -5.74 7.78
N VAL A 6 15.84 -5.57 8.75
CA VAL A 6 15.69 -6.52 9.86
C VAL A 6 14.40 -7.28 9.65
N LEU A 7 14.50 -8.57 9.35
CA LEU A 7 13.34 -9.43 9.18
C LEU A 7 13.00 -10.13 10.51
N GLN A 8 11.72 -10.17 10.82
CA GLN A 8 11.19 -10.88 11.99
C GLN A 8 10.63 -12.26 11.57
N THR A 9 11.50 -13.15 11.10
CA THR A 9 11.16 -14.52 10.71
C THR A 9 11.70 -15.52 11.73
N GLY A 10 11.05 -15.60 12.92
CA GLY A 10 11.50 -16.52 13.97
C GLY A 10 12.73 -16.07 14.76
N GLY A 11 13.23 -14.88 14.53
CA GLY A 11 14.36 -14.19 15.11
C GLY A 11 14.55 -12.85 14.40
N TYR A 12 15.47 -12.02 14.90
CA TYR A 12 15.88 -10.80 14.18
C TYR A 12 17.08 -11.17 13.29
N GLU A 13 16.88 -11.15 11.97
CA GLU A 13 17.93 -11.38 11.00
C GLU A 13 18.20 -10.07 10.26
N GLU A 14 19.45 -9.62 10.25
CA GLU A 14 19.89 -8.47 9.45
C GLU A 14 20.27 -8.97 8.06
N ILE A 15 19.59 -8.46 7.04
CA ILE A 15 19.86 -8.79 5.63
C ILE A 15 20.30 -7.52 4.92
N GLU A 16 21.37 -7.63 4.14
CA GLU A 16 21.87 -6.52 3.33
C GLU A 16 20.80 -6.00 2.38
N LEU A 17 20.65 -4.68 2.33
CA LEU A 17 19.67 -4.00 1.52
C LEU A 17 20.36 -3.20 0.41
N GLU A 18 20.13 -3.60 -0.82
CA GLU A 18 20.64 -2.90 -1.99
C GLU A 18 19.54 -2.06 -2.66
N VAL A 19 19.93 -0.88 -3.15
CA VAL A 19 19.12 -0.06 -4.05
C VAL A 19 19.74 -0.16 -5.45
N PRO A 20 19.26 -1.04 -6.33
CA PRO A 20 19.92 -1.34 -7.61
C PRO A 20 20.11 -0.11 -8.51
N SER A 21 19.20 0.87 -8.41
CA SER A 21 19.30 2.13 -9.14
C SER A 21 20.30 3.12 -8.54
N GLY A 22 20.81 2.86 -7.34
CA GLY A 22 21.64 3.78 -6.56
C GLY A 22 20.91 5.05 -6.11
N ASN A 23 19.64 5.21 -6.47
CA ASN A 23 18.85 6.40 -6.18
C ASN A 23 17.41 6.01 -5.91
N VAL A 24 16.83 6.66 -4.90
CA VAL A 24 15.39 6.64 -4.64
C VAL A 24 14.75 7.77 -5.45
N ARG A 25 13.89 7.43 -6.41
CA ARG A 25 13.21 8.42 -7.28
C ARG A 25 11.77 8.59 -6.85
N LEU A 26 11.33 9.84 -6.74
CA LEU A 26 9.92 10.17 -6.60
C LEU A 26 9.24 10.02 -7.98
N VAL A 27 8.12 9.32 -8.00
CA VAL A 27 7.37 9.04 -9.25
C VAL A 27 6.48 10.21 -9.63
N SER A 28 6.10 11.07 -8.67
CA SER A 28 5.28 12.26 -8.89
C SER A 28 6.11 13.54 -8.81
N GLY A 29 5.80 14.50 -9.69
CA GLY A 29 6.38 15.84 -9.62
C GLY A 29 5.91 16.60 -8.39
N LEU A 30 6.78 17.48 -7.88
CA LEU A 30 6.46 18.43 -6.81
C LEU A 30 6.29 19.83 -7.40
N THR A 31 5.28 20.54 -6.96
CA THR A 31 5.13 21.98 -7.29
C THR A 31 5.49 22.81 -6.07
N ILE A 32 6.51 23.64 -6.20
CA ILE A 32 6.92 24.58 -5.15
C ILE A 32 6.54 25.99 -5.59
N THR A 33 5.73 26.66 -4.78
CA THR A 33 5.33 28.03 -5.03
C THR A 33 6.27 29.00 -4.32
N ALA A 34 6.76 30.01 -5.03
CA ALA A 34 7.66 31.01 -4.45
C ALA A 34 7.01 31.73 -3.25
N ASN A 35 7.79 31.88 -2.17
CA ASN A 35 7.37 32.53 -0.91
C ASN A 35 6.26 31.78 -0.15
N GLN A 36 6.04 30.51 -0.41
CA GLN A 36 5.14 29.65 0.38
C GLN A 36 5.94 28.47 0.95
N GLU A 37 5.58 28.05 2.16
CA GLU A 37 6.01 26.78 2.71
C GLU A 37 5.17 25.67 2.12
N THR A 38 5.81 24.62 1.63
CA THR A 38 5.12 23.44 1.11
C THR A 38 5.59 22.22 1.88
N SER A 39 4.65 21.50 2.46
CA SER A 39 4.91 20.26 3.18
C SER A 39 4.47 19.07 2.37
N PHE A 40 5.29 18.03 2.32
CA PHE A 40 5.01 16.78 1.62
C PHE A 40 5.13 15.60 2.57
N LEU A 41 4.23 14.64 2.43
CA LEU A 41 4.36 13.33 3.01
C LEU A 41 4.91 12.37 1.96
N ILE A 42 5.97 11.66 2.32
CA ILE A 42 6.49 10.55 1.51
C ILE A 42 5.97 9.26 2.15
N ASP A 43 5.10 8.57 1.43
CA ASP A 43 4.60 7.26 1.81
C ASP A 43 5.39 6.18 1.07
N TRP A 44 5.90 5.22 1.81
CA TRP A 44 6.76 4.17 1.29
C TRP A 44 6.15 2.80 1.56
N ASN A 45 5.65 2.18 0.54
CA ASN A 45 5.14 0.82 0.65
C ASN A 45 6.30 -0.18 0.63
N LEU A 46 6.75 -0.60 1.81
CA LEU A 46 7.85 -1.56 1.93
C LEU A 46 7.48 -2.96 1.46
N HIS A 47 6.21 -3.35 1.57
CA HIS A 47 5.74 -4.65 1.09
C HIS A 47 5.91 -4.80 -0.43
N LYS A 48 5.70 -3.70 -1.15
CA LYS A 48 5.87 -3.64 -2.61
C LYS A 48 7.29 -3.28 -3.04
N GLY A 49 8.03 -2.60 -2.17
CA GLY A 49 9.37 -2.11 -2.48
C GLY A 49 10.50 -3.08 -2.14
N LEU A 50 10.27 -4.10 -1.32
CA LEU A 50 11.28 -5.07 -0.92
C LEU A 50 11.13 -6.35 -1.74
N ASN A 51 12.15 -6.67 -2.52
CA ASN A 51 12.23 -7.89 -3.32
C ASN A 51 13.36 -8.79 -2.84
N ASP A 52 13.09 -10.09 -2.78
CA ASP A 52 14.08 -11.14 -2.54
C ASP A 52 14.37 -11.85 -3.88
N PRO A 53 15.37 -11.40 -4.66
CA PRO A 53 15.63 -11.95 -5.98
C PRO A 53 16.22 -13.36 -5.88
N VAL A 54 15.61 -14.31 -6.57
CA VAL A 54 16.07 -15.71 -6.60
C VAL A 54 17.52 -15.79 -7.09
N GLY A 55 18.40 -16.37 -6.27
CA GLY A 55 19.80 -16.62 -6.62
C GLY A 55 20.75 -15.44 -6.39
N GLN A 56 20.32 -14.38 -5.74
CA GLN A 56 21.18 -13.29 -5.27
C GLN A 56 21.16 -13.24 -3.73
N GLN A 57 22.19 -12.70 -3.12
CA GLN A 57 22.21 -12.46 -1.68
C GLN A 57 21.74 -11.03 -1.40
N GLY A 58 20.91 -10.88 -0.36
CA GLY A 58 20.38 -9.58 0.06
C GLY A 58 18.99 -9.27 -0.48
N LEU A 59 18.37 -8.25 0.10
CA LEU A 59 17.09 -7.72 -0.34
C LEU A 59 17.31 -6.51 -1.26
N PHE A 60 16.54 -6.45 -2.33
CA PHE A 60 16.55 -5.31 -3.23
C PHE A 60 15.40 -4.37 -2.88
N LEU A 61 15.74 -3.09 -2.70
CA LEU A 61 14.77 -2.04 -2.51
C LEU A 61 14.48 -1.37 -3.85
N ARG A 62 13.28 -1.64 -4.38
CA ARG A 62 12.71 -0.89 -5.49
C ARG A 62 11.75 0.13 -4.90
N PRO A 63 12.02 1.43 -5.00
CA PRO A 63 11.21 2.41 -4.32
C PRO A 63 9.82 2.51 -4.93
N ALA A 64 8.81 1.98 -4.25
CA ALA A 64 7.42 2.32 -4.49
C ALA A 64 7.05 3.49 -3.58
N LEU A 65 7.40 4.71 -4.02
CA LEU A 65 7.22 5.93 -3.25
C LEU A 65 6.04 6.73 -3.78
N ARG A 66 5.16 7.11 -2.90
CA ARG A 66 4.10 8.06 -3.15
C ARG A 66 4.37 9.37 -2.41
N VAL A 67 4.15 10.47 -3.09
CA VAL A 67 4.25 11.81 -2.48
C VAL A 67 2.87 12.43 -2.42
N ILE A 68 2.51 12.91 -1.24
CA ILE A 68 1.24 13.57 -0.99
C ILE A 68 1.55 15.01 -0.61
N ASP A 69 0.93 15.96 -1.32
CA ASP A 69 0.98 17.37 -0.96
C ASP A 69 0.11 17.59 0.29
N MET A 70 0.74 17.93 1.40
CA MET A 70 0.05 18.16 2.69
C MET A 70 -0.73 19.47 2.72
N THR A 71 -0.70 20.27 1.65
CA THR A 71 -1.58 21.42 1.48
C THR A 71 -2.93 21.06 0.88
N GLN A 72 -3.03 19.89 0.22
CA GLN A 72 -4.24 19.39 -0.42
C GLN A 72 -4.33 17.88 -0.29
N PHE A 73 -5.01 17.39 0.73
CA PHE A 73 -5.24 15.96 0.93
C PHE A 73 -6.57 15.69 1.62
N GLY A 74 -7.12 14.53 1.38
CA GLY A 74 -8.22 13.98 2.17
C GLY A 74 -7.83 12.64 2.79
N THR A 75 -8.61 12.21 3.76
CA THR A 75 -8.43 10.93 4.44
C THR A 75 -9.42 9.91 3.90
N LEU A 76 -8.93 8.75 3.49
CA LEU A 76 -9.75 7.56 3.26
C LEU A 76 -9.61 6.65 4.48
N THR A 77 -10.72 6.28 5.09
CA THR A 77 -10.75 5.36 6.24
C THR A 77 -11.91 4.38 6.14
N GLY A 78 -11.88 3.34 6.94
CA GLY A 78 -12.99 2.40 7.02
C GLY A 78 -12.72 1.20 7.90
N THR A 79 -13.70 0.31 7.92
CA THR A 79 -13.64 -0.96 8.62
C THR A 79 -13.81 -2.11 7.64
N VAL A 80 -13.26 -3.28 7.99
CA VAL A 80 -13.46 -4.53 7.25
C VAL A 80 -14.12 -5.53 8.16
N ALA A 81 -15.22 -6.12 7.71
CA ALA A 81 -15.95 -7.09 8.52
C ALA A 81 -15.12 -8.37 8.75
N MET A 82 -15.11 -8.88 9.99
CA MET A 82 -14.38 -10.09 10.37
C MET A 82 -14.58 -11.28 9.40
N PRO A 83 -15.78 -11.58 8.88
CA PRO A 83 -15.96 -12.68 7.93
C PRO A 83 -15.12 -12.55 6.65
N LEU A 84 -14.76 -11.33 6.24
CA LEU A 84 -13.94 -11.09 5.05
C LEU A 84 -12.47 -11.36 5.33
N VAL A 85 -11.96 -10.99 6.52
CA VAL A 85 -10.57 -11.26 6.92
C VAL A 85 -10.30 -12.71 7.29
N THR A 86 -11.36 -13.48 7.60
CA THR A 86 -11.29 -14.90 7.96
C THR A 86 -11.86 -15.83 6.88
N ALA A 87 -12.14 -15.31 5.69
CA ALA A 87 -12.73 -16.08 4.61
C ALA A 87 -11.83 -17.24 4.16
N ALA A 88 -12.43 -18.29 3.66
CA ALA A 88 -11.70 -19.41 3.07
C ALA A 88 -10.92 -18.91 1.84
N GLY A 89 -9.65 -19.25 1.76
CA GLY A 89 -8.75 -18.80 0.67
C GLY A 89 -7.97 -17.53 1.01
N CYS A 90 -8.17 -16.91 2.18
CA CYS A 90 -7.30 -15.82 2.63
C CYS A 90 -5.86 -16.30 2.78
N ALA A 91 -4.93 -15.49 2.30
CA ALA A 91 -3.50 -15.64 2.53
C ALA A 91 -3.06 -14.50 3.47
N ASN A 92 -3.45 -14.61 4.71
CA ASN A 92 -3.14 -13.63 5.75
C ASN A 92 -2.58 -14.30 7.01
N ASP A 93 -1.91 -13.51 7.83
CA ASP A 93 -1.49 -13.89 9.17
C ASP A 93 -2.02 -12.84 10.15
N LEU A 94 -3.15 -13.16 10.78
CA LEU A 94 -3.83 -12.24 11.70
C LEU A 94 -3.02 -11.94 12.95
N SER A 95 -2.05 -12.79 13.31
CA SER A 95 -1.18 -12.56 14.46
C SER A 95 -0.10 -11.51 14.19
N LEU A 96 0.20 -11.27 12.93
CA LEU A 96 1.19 -10.29 12.47
C LEU A 96 0.57 -9.11 11.70
N ASP A 97 -0.77 -9.05 11.62
CA ASP A 97 -1.53 -8.06 10.83
C ASP A 97 -1.06 -7.95 9.36
N ILE A 98 -0.71 -9.09 8.75
CA ILE A 98 -0.27 -9.12 7.35
C ILE A 98 -1.22 -9.92 6.45
N GLY A 99 -1.30 -9.51 5.20
CA GLY A 99 -2.12 -10.14 4.16
C GLY A 99 -3.51 -9.52 3.97
N ASN A 100 -3.99 -8.71 4.93
CA ASN A 100 -5.19 -7.90 4.78
C ASN A 100 -4.81 -6.50 4.30
N SER A 101 -5.34 -6.10 3.15
CA SER A 101 -4.99 -4.80 2.58
C SER A 101 -6.13 -4.21 1.75
N VAL A 102 -6.18 -2.89 1.70
CA VAL A 102 -7.06 -2.15 0.81
C VAL A 102 -6.21 -1.57 -0.32
N TYR A 103 -6.61 -1.85 -1.55
CA TYR A 103 -5.99 -1.39 -2.79
C TYR A 103 -6.81 -0.23 -3.36
N ILE A 104 -6.13 0.79 -3.82
CA ILE A 104 -6.73 2.03 -4.28
C ILE A 104 -6.25 2.31 -5.70
N TYR A 105 -7.18 2.44 -6.63
CA TYR A 105 -6.92 2.67 -8.05
C TYR A 105 -7.43 4.05 -8.44
N SER A 106 -6.73 4.74 -9.33
CA SER A 106 -7.17 6.04 -9.85
C SER A 106 -8.35 5.87 -10.80
N GLY A 107 -9.41 6.62 -10.56
CA GLY A 107 -10.65 6.59 -11.36
C GLY A 107 -11.76 5.74 -10.74
N VAL A 108 -12.93 5.82 -11.37
CA VAL A 108 -14.14 5.10 -10.96
C VAL A 108 -14.35 3.85 -11.79
N GLY A 109 -14.87 2.78 -11.19
CA GLY A 109 -15.23 1.55 -11.90
C GLY A 109 -14.02 0.77 -12.44
N VAL A 110 -12.86 0.96 -11.87
CA VAL A 110 -11.66 0.19 -12.21
C VAL A 110 -11.84 -1.24 -11.73
N THR A 111 -11.51 -2.21 -12.56
CA THR A 111 -11.41 -3.62 -12.14
C THR A 111 -10.11 -3.78 -11.38
N PRO A 112 -10.14 -4.15 -10.09
CA PRO A 112 -8.91 -4.33 -9.31
C PRO A 112 -8.04 -5.44 -9.87
N ASP A 113 -6.74 -5.23 -9.80
CA ASP A 113 -5.70 -6.17 -10.20
C ASP A 113 -4.58 -6.19 -9.16
N ASP A 114 -3.69 -7.17 -9.21
CA ASP A 114 -2.51 -7.23 -8.38
C ASP A 114 -1.45 -6.19 -8.82
N PHE A 115 -0.34 -6.17 -8.17
CA PHE A 115 0.74 -5.22 -8.41
C PHE A 115 1.84 -5.90 -9.22
N ASP A 116 1.75 -5.87 -10.56
CA ASP A 116 2.64 -6.62 -11.44
C ASP A 116 3.29 -5.81 -12.57
N ALA A 117 3.10 -4.49 -12.58
CA ALA A 117 3.50 -3.54 -13.62
C ALA A 117 2.60 -3.52 -14.88
N ASP A 118 1.55 -4.35 -14.95
CA ASP A 118 0.51 -4.25 -15.97
C ASP A 118 -0.66 -3.38 -15.45
N ALA A 119 -1.37 -2.72 -16.32
CA ALA A 119 -2.48 -1.84 -15.92
C ALA A 119 -3.78 -2.65 -15.77
N PRO A 120 -4.60 -2.32 -14.73
CA PRO A 120 -4.52 -1.15 -13.84
C PRO A 120 -3.70 -1.38 -12.58
N GLU A 121 -2.69 -0.56 -12.35
CA GLU A 121 -1.91 -0.57 -11.13
C GLU A 121 -2.58 0.19 -9.98
N PRO A 122 -2.50 -0.29 -8.74
CA PRO A 122 -2.95 0.48 -7.59
C PRO A 122 -2.01 1.69 -7.34
N VAL A 123 -2.60 2.87 -7.21
CA VAL A 123 -1.86 4.10 -6.86
C VAL A 123 -1.48 4.16 -5.39
N ALA A 124 -2.15 3.38 -4.55
CA ALA A 124 -1.85 3.22 -3.14
C ALA A 124 -2.37 1.88 -2.62
N THR A 125 -1.71 1.36 -1.59
CA THR A 125 -2.23 0.27 -0.77
C THR A 125 -2.10 0.64 0.70
N THR A 126 -3.01 0.17 1.54
CA THR A 126 -2.92 0.36 2.99
C THR A 126 -3.28 -0.92 3.73
N ALA A 127 -2.51 -1.23 4.77
CA ALA A 127 -2.77 -2.40 5.60
C ALA A 127 -4.08 -2.25 6.38
N VAL A 128 -4.77 -3.37 6.55
CA VAL A 128 -5.92 -3.48 7.47
C VAL A 128 -5.42 -4.15 8.74
N THR A 129 -5.47 -3.42 9.84
CA THR A 129 -4.95 -3.88 11.14
C THR A 129 -6.06 -3.92 12.19
N GLN A 130 -5.87 -4.73 13.23
CA GLN A 130 -6.83 -4.79 14.31
C GLN A 130 -6.56 -3.68 15.34
N ASN A 131 -7.58 -2.86 15.62
CA ASN A 131 -7.49 -1.83 16.64
C ASN A 131 -7.64 -2.41 18.05
N GLN A 132 -7.53 -1.57 19.08
CA GLN A 132 -7.63 -1.99 20.49
C GLN A 132 -9.03 -2.52 20.88
N THR A 133 -10.06 -2.19 20.11
CA THR A 133 -11.44 -2.68 20.31
C THR A 133 -11.73 -3.99 19.58
N GLY A 134 -10.78 -4.47 18.79
CA GLY A 134 -10.90 -5.72 18.03
C GLY A 134 -11.45 -5.54 16.63
N ASP A 135 -11.69 -4.30 16.20
CA ASP A 135 -12.20 -4.01 14.84
C ASP A 135 -11.03 -3.96 13.86
N TYR A 136 -11.24 -4.49 12.66
CA TYR A 136 -10.29 -4.36 11.56
C TYR A 136 -10.50 -3.03 10.86
N VAL A 137 -9.49 -2.17 10.90
CA VAL A 137 -9.55 -0.78 10.43
C VAL A 137 -8.42 -0.48 9.46
N TYR A 138 -8.62 0.51 8.61
CA TYR A 138 -7.59 1.05 7.74
C TYR A 138 -7.73 2.56 7.60
N GLU A 139 -6.63 3.22 7.33
CA GLU A 139 -6.59 4.65 7.05
C GLU A 139 -5.43 4.97 6.12
N THR A 140 -5.64 5.90 5.19
CA THR A 140 -4.58 6.44 4.34
C THR A 140 -4.93 7.85 3.87
N LEU A 141 -3.91 8.62 3.53
CA LEU A 141 -4.06 9.94 2.93
C LEU A 141 -3.97 9.84 1.41
N LEU A 142 -4.83 10.58 0.71
CA LEU A 142 -4.89 10.62 -0.74
C LEU A 142 -5.01 12.07 -1.22
N SER A 143 -4.48 12.34 -2.40
CA SER A 143 -4.80 13.59 -3.11
C SER A 143 -6.28 13.63 -3.48
N PRO A 144 -6.89 14.82 -3.57
CA PRO A 144 -8.27 14.94 -4.04
C PRO A 144 -8.45 14.32 -5.42
N GLY A 145 -9.55 13.57 -5.60
CA GLY A 145 -9.84 12.86 -6.84
C GLY A 145 -10.84 11.73 -6.67
N ASP A 146 -11.12 11.05 -7.75
CA ASP A 146 -11.98 9.89 -7.79
C ASP A 146 -11.16 8.60 -7.84
N TYR A 147 -11.58 7.61 -7.08
CA TYR A 147 -10.87 6.35 -6.88
C TYR A 147 -11.82 5.16 -6.89
N THR A 148 -11.27 4.00 -7.20
CA THR A 148 -11.87 2.70 -6.91
C THR A 148 -11.08 2.06 -5.78
N VAL A 149 -11.79 1.60 -4.75
CA VAL A 149 -11.22 1.03 -3.52
C VAL A 149 -11.67 -0.42 -3.40
N ALA A 150 -10.76 -1.35 -3.15
CA ALA A 150 -11.06 -2.76 -3.02
C ALA A 150 -10.26 -3.41 -1.89
N PHE A 151 -10.89 -4.31 -1.14
CA PHE A 151 -10.24 -5.07 -0.09
C PHE A 151 -9.79 -6.44 -0.60
N THR A 152 -8.63 -6.90 -0.16
CA THR A 152 -8.18 -8.27 -0.31
C THR A 152 -7.59 -8.80 1.00
N CYS A 153 -7.81 -10.09 1.29
CA CYS A 153 -7.12 -10.81 2.35
C CYS A 153 -5.97 -11.68 1.81
N GLN A 154 -5.55 -11.44 0.57
CA GLN A 154 -4.52 -12.21 -0.13
C GLN A 154 -3.29 -11.36 -0.49
N ALA A 155 -3.19 -10.13 0.05
CA ALA A 155 -2.09 -9.23 -0.27
C ALA A 155 -0.69 -9.79 0.04
N LYS A 156 -0.59 -10.82 0.90
CA LYS A 156 0.66 -11.55 1.15
C LYS A 156 1.18 -12.31 -0.07
N ASN A 157 0.28 -12.69 -0.98
CA ASN A 157 0.65 -13.42 -2.22
C ASN A 157 1.04 -12.47 -3.36
N ASP A 158 0.73 -11.20 -3.24
CA ASP A 158 0.98 -10.19 -4.27
C ASP A 158 2.49 -9.85 -4.33
N MET A 159 3.13 -10.24 -5.41
CA MET A 159 4.56 -10.06 -5.65
C MET A 159 4.78 -9.03 -6.77
N PRO A 160 5.59 -8.00 -6.57
CA PRO A 160 5.64 -6.83 -7.47
C PRO A 160 6.20 -7.11 -8.89
N ASP A 161 6.72 -8.29 -9.16
CA ASP A 161 7.33 -8.66 -10.45
C ASP A 161 6.62 -9.83 -11.15
N THR A 162 5.52 -10.32 -10.59
CA THR A 162 4.75 -11.46 -11.14
C THR A 162 3.26 -11.18 -11.06
N SER A 163 2.50 -11.73 -11.99
CA SER A 163 1.05 -11.58 -12.01
C SER A 163 0.41 -12.74 -11.25
N GLU A 164 -0.28 -12.42 -10.17
CA GLU A 164 -1.00 -13.38 -9.34
C GLU A 164 -2.51 -13.19 -9.48
N THR A 165 -3.23 -14.28 -9.32
CA THR A 165 -4.69 -14.21 -9.21
C THR A 165 -5.07 -13.90 -7.77
N ILE A 166 -5.30 -12.63 -7.46
CA ILE A 166 -5.76 -12.14 -6.16
C ILE A 166 -7.27 -11.86 -6.22
N SER A 167 -7.99 -12.30 -5.19
CA SER A 167 -9.42 -12.05 -5.07
C SER A 167 -9.67 -10.75 -4.32
N PHE A 168 -10.41 -9.84 -4.95
CA PHE A 168 -10.84 -8.60 -4.35
C PHE A 168 -12.32 -8.64 -3.98
N VAL A 169 -12.67 -8.02 -2.85
CA VAL A 169 -14.05 -7.89 -2.37
C VAL A 169 -14.61 -6.53 -2.79
N GLN A 170 -15.77 -6.57 -3.43
CA GLN A 170 -16.64 -5.43 -3.74
C GLN A 170 -15.92 -4.11 -4.05
N PRO A 171 -15.34 -3.94 -5.24
CA PRO A 171 -14.77 -2.67 -5.64
C PRO A 171 -15.81 -1.55 -5.47
N THR A 172 -15.46 -0.52 -4.72
CA THR A 172 -16.36 0.58 -4.38
C THR A 172 -15.72 1.90 -4.80
N ASN A 173 -16.50 2.77 -5.42
CA ASN A 173 -16.01 4.09 -5.83
C ASN A 173 -15.96 5.02 -4.60
N ALA A 174 -14.91 5.83 -4.54
CA ALA A 174 -14.71 6.86 -3.52
C ALA A 174 -14.30 8.17 -4.17
N THR A 175 -14.86 9.28 -3.72
CA THR A 175 -14.39 10.62 -4.05
C THR A 175 -13.68 11.21 -2.83
N ILE A 176 -12.42 11.59 -3.01
CA ILE A 176 -11.61 12.22 -1.98
C ILE A 176 -11.65 13.73 -2.18
N VAL A 177 -12.00 14.44 -1.13
CA VAL A 177 -12.09 15.91 -1.11
C VAL A 177 -11.08 16.46 -0.12
N ASP A 178 -10.45 17.54 -0.49
CA ASP A 178 -9.46 18.24 0.35
C ASP A 178 -10.01 18.53 1.75
N GLY A 179 -9.20 18.20 2.77
CA GLY A 179 -9.53 18.40 4.17
C GLY A 179 -10.68 17.54 4.71
N GLN A 180 -11.21 16.60 3.92
CA GLN A 180 -12.35 15.77 4.33
C GLN A 180 -11.96 14.29 4.53
N THR A 181 -12.76 13.63 5.34
CA THR A 181 -12.67 12.17 5.54
C THR A 181 -13.76 11.47 4.75
N THR A 182 -13.36 10.55 3.88
CA THR A 182 -14.23 9.63 3.15
C THR A 182 -14.17 8.26 3.82
N THR A 183 -15.32 7.68 4.15
CA THR A 183 -15.40 6.36 4.82
C THR A 183 -15.96 5.33 3.87
N ILE A 184 -15.21 4.24 3.66
CA ILE A 184 -15.62 3.05 2.91
C ILE A 184 -15.41 1.82 3.81
N SER A 185 -16.45 1.02 4.00
CA SER A 185 -16.37 -0.21 4.80
C SER A 185 -16.73 -1.44 3.96
N PHE A 186 -16.07 -2.55 4.22
CA PHE A 186 -16.25 -3.83 3.56
C PHE A 186 -16.85 -4.89 4.48
#